data_66d69bbe13b06ae448aea071feb39c55
#
_entry.id   66d69bbe13b06ae448aea071feb39c55
#
_cell.length_a   1.000
_cell.length_b   1.000
_cell.length_c   1.000
_cell.angle_alpha   90.00
_cell.angle_beta   90.00
_cell.angle_gamma   90.00
#
_symmetry.space_group_name_H-M   'P 1'
#
loop_
_entity.id
_entity.type
_entity.pdbx_description
1 polymer ?
#
loop_
_entity_poly.entity_id
_entity_poly.type
_entity_poly.pdbx_seq_one_letter_code
_entity_poly.pdbx_strand_id
1 'polypeptide(L)'
;MSVLARRSKLLMWFDGVNISDDIAPYFLTATYTDNDDGVSDDLQVTLQDRDKIWMKSWLNEMVNAAAEDALKIRAKIWINYWNGYDVEEFLDCGEFELDSVSLSGPPNTVTIKACSLPFTNQIRQTKKSKAWENYSLSAILAEIAGANGMGYFFDTPNDPFYDRVEQSKISDIAFLQRLCINAGLNIKATKGKLVIYDQSDYEQRPVVIEADYRDTSFTKWKLNTKTADTKYASCRVSYVEPATGACIEYTAYTEDYDEDAKTNQQLELYAKVGSVAEAKTMAEKHLRLHNKFSKTVQFTHTGHVWYVAGVGIRVKGYGFWNGRYICTQAKHTINENGYTTTVTGRRILEGY
;
A
#
# COMPACT_ATOMS: atom_id res chain seq x y z
N MET A 1 8.34 37.03 21.95
CA MET A 1 8.85 35.98 21.05
C MET A 1 7.84 35.82 19.92
N SER A 2 8.23 36.10 18.68
CA SER A 2 7.34 35.83 17.55
C SER A 2 7.16 34.32 17.45
N VAL A 3 5.92 33.84 17.62
CA VAL A 3 5.60 32.43 17.33
C VAL A 3 5.75 32.24 15.82
N LEU A 4 6.81 31.56 15.42
CA LEU A 4 7.02 31.26 14.01
C LEU A 4 5.96 30.26 13.56
N ALA A 5 5.30 30.56 12.46
CA ALA A 5 4.23 29.72 11.93
C ALA A 5 4.81 28.39 11.38
N ARG A 6 4.04 27.33 11.53
CA ARG A 6 4.30 26.04 10.86
C ARG A 6 4.41 26.26 9.35
N ARG A 7 5.42 25.66 8.73
CA ARG A 7 5.66 25.77 7.29
C ARG A 7 5.71 24.38 6.69
N SER A 8 5.11 24.22 5.52
CA SER A 8 5.19 23.00 4.72
C SER A 8 5.37 23.37 3.26
N LYS A 9 6.16 22.58 2.53
CA LYS A 9 6.38 22.71 1.09
C LYS A 9 6.42 21.33 0.45
N LEU A 10 5.94 21.25 -0.80
CA LEU A 10 6.27 20.17 -1.70
C LEU A 10 7.56 20.49 -2.40
N LEU A 11 8.55 19.62 -2.28
CA LEU A 11 9.76 19.64 -3.10
C LEU A 11 9.58 18.62 -4.22
N MET A 12 9.76 19.03 -5.46
CA MET A 12 9.49 18.20 -6.62
C MET A 12 10.63 18.30 -7.63
N TRP A 13 11.05 17.14 -8.11
CA TRP A 13 12.00 16.99 -9.20
C TRP A 13 11.30 16.30 -10.37
N PHE A 14 11.55 16.83 -11.55
CA PHE A 14 11.02 16.29 -12.78
C PHE A 14 12.20 15.91 -13.66
N ASP A 15 12.33 14.64 -13.97
CA ASP A 15 13.47 14.07 -14.72
C ASP A 15 14.84 14.53 -14.19
N GLY A 16 14.99 14.54 -12.85
CA GLY A 16 16.19 14.98 -12.14
C GLY A 16 16.31 16.48 -11.95
N VAL A 17 15.53 17.33 -12.61
CA VAL A 17 15.53 18.77 -12.46
C VAL A 17 14.62 19.22 -11.33
N ASN A 18 15.14 20.01 -10.39
CA ASN A 18 14.33 20.57 -9.30
C ASN A 18 13.44 21.70 -9.83
N ILE A 19 12.11 21.48 -9.75
CA ILE A 19 11.08 22.44 -10.21
C ILE A 19 10.28 23.02 -9.03
N SER A 20 10.71 22.81 -7.80
CA SER A 20 9.94 23.18 -6.59
C SER A 20 9.58 24.66 -6.54
N ASP A 21 10.52 25.53 -6.89
CA ASP A 21 10.30 26.99 -6.88
C ASP A 21 9.52 27.45 -8.11
N ASP A 22 9.62 26.75 -9.24
CA ASP A 22 8.92 27.07 -10.48
C ASP A 22 7.39 26.77 -10.34
N ILE A 23 7.04 25.70 -9.65
CA ILE A 23 5.63 25.33 -9.43
C ILE A 23 4.99 26.07 -8.24
N ALA A 24 5.78 26.60 -7.31
CA ALA A 24 5.29 27.23 -6.09
C ALA A 24 4.25 28.35 -6.34
N PRO A 25 4.39 29.25 -7.33
CA PRO A 25 3.41 30.31 -7.61
C PRO A 25 2.06 29.80 -8.14
N TYR A 26 2.02 28.57 -8.64
CA TYR A 26 0.86 27.94 -9.25
C TYR A 26 0.26 26.83 -8.37
N PHE A 27 0.91 26.50 -7.27
CA PHE A 27 0.57 25.38 -6.41
C PHE A 27 -0.80 25.55 -5.76
N LEU A 28 -1.68 24.56 -5.90
CA LEU A 28 -2.98 24.47 -5.23
C LEU A 28 -3.01 23.37 -4.19
N THR A 29 -2.69 22.15 -4.59
CA THR A 29 -2.70 21.00 -3.68
C THR A 29 -1.77 19.90 -4.15
N ALA A 30 -1.18 19.19 -3.20
CA ALA A 30 -0.51 17.92 -3.45
C ALA A 30 -1.04 16.86 -2.49
N THR A 31 -1.19 15.67 -3.00
CA THR A 31 -1.58 14.50 -2.23
C THR A 31 -0.61 13.36 -2.52
N TYR A 32 0.05 12.86 -1.48
CA TYR A 32 0.82 11.63 -1.53
C TYR A 32 0.07 10.57 -0.74
N THR A 33 -0.14 9.41 -1.34
CA THR A 33 -0.80 8.26 -0.70
C THR A 33 0.20 7.11 -0.62
N ASP A 34 0.60 6.76 0.58
CA ASP A 34 1.45 5.62 0.91
C ASP A 34 0.56 4.44 1.27
N ASN A 35 0.65 3.34 0.54
CA ASN A 35 -0.18 2.16 0.69
C ASN A 35 0.66 0.99 1.22
N ASP A 36 0.16 0.28 2.23
CA ASP A 36 0.73 -0.98 2.73
C ASP A 36 0.20 -2.18 1.92
N ASP A 37 -1.12 -2.17 1.68
CA ASP A 37 -1.83 -3.22 0.95
C ASP A 37 -2.21 -2.70 -0.44
N GLY A 38 -1.41 -2.99 -1.39
CA GLY A 38 -1.52 -2.49 -2.76
C GLY A 38 -0.15 -2.40 -3.37
N VAL A 39 -0.09 -2.40 -4.68
CA VAL A 39 1.18 -2.53 -5.36
C VAL A 39 1.89 -1.19 -5.54
N SER A 40 1.18 -0.07 -5.46
CA SER A 40 1.77 1.25 -5.74
C SER A 40 1.36 2.33 -4.75
N ASP A 41 2.28 3.26 -4.53
CA ASP A 41 2.01 4.54 -3.92
C ASP A 41 1.61 5.55 -5.01
N ASP A 42 0.79 6.54 -4.66
CA ASP A 42 0.27 7.51 -5.60
C ASP A 42 0.66 8.94 -5.21
N LEU A 43 1.04 9.73 -6.22
CA LEU A 43 1.27 11.17 -6.09
C LEU A 43 0.32 11.92 -7.02
N GLN A 44 -0.40 12.89 -6.48
CA GLN A 44 -1.23 13.80 -7.25
C GLN A 44 -0.85 15.24 -6.92
N VAL A 45 -0.57 16.05 -7.93
CA VAL A 45 -0.28 17.48 -7.78
C VAL A 45 -1.23 18.27 -8.67
N THR A 46 -1.90 19.27 -8.11
CA THR A 46 -2.78 20.18 -8.83
C THR A 46 -2.22 21.59 -8.78
N LEU A 47 -2.06 22.18 -9.94
CA LEU A 47 -1.54 23.53 -10.15
C LEU A 47 -2.57 24.40 -10.86
N GLN A 48 -2.54 25.70 -10.59
CA GLN A 48 -3.33 26.67 -11.34
C GLN A 48 -2.66 26.99 -12.69
N ASP A 49 -3.42 26.96 -13.77
CA ASP A 49 -2.92 27.27 -15.12
C ASP A 49 -3.47 28.63 -15.64
N ARG A 50 -3.33 29.70 -14.82
CA ARG A 50 -3.82 31.04 -15.17
C ARG A 50 -3.15 31.63 -16.42
N ASP A 51 -1.89 31.31 -16.66
CA ASP A 51 -1.11 31.82 -17.79
C ASP A 51 -1.15 30.88 -19.01
N LYS A 52 -1.91 29.79 -18.93
CA LYS A 52 -2.04 28.74 -19.95
C LYS A 52 -0.71 28.13 -20.39
N ILE A 53 0.26 28.08 -19.49
CA ILE A 53 1.60 27.52 -19.73
C ILE A 53 1.50 26.03 -20.01
N TRP A 54 0.74 25.32 -19.17
CA TRP A 54 0.55 23.87 -19.22
C TRP A 54 -0.29 23.42 -20.41
N MET A 55 -1.19 24.30 -20.87
CA MET A 55 -2.11 24.00 -21.97
C MET A 55 -1.48 24.13 -23.36
N LYS A 56 -0.37 24.88 -23.51
CA LYS A 56 0.20 25.20 -24.81
C LYS A 56 1.22 24.19 -25.34
N SER A 57 2.46 24.25 -24.89
CA SER A 57 3.56 23.46 -25.46
C SER A 57 4.01 22.33 -24.55
N TRP A 58 4.07 22.61 -23.27
CA TRP A 58 4.66 21.72 -22.29
C TRP A 58 3.94 20.35 -22.20
N LEU A 59 2.60 20.34 -22.28
CA LEU A 59 1.83 19.12 -22.24
C LEU A 59 2.12 18.19 -23.42
N ASN A 60 2.25 18.77 -24.63
CA ASN A 60 2.55 17.97 -25.83
C ASN A 60 3.97 17.39 -25.77
N GLU A 61 4.93 18.17 -25.29
CA GLU A 61 6.31 17.72 -25.11
C GLU A 61 6.38 16.61 -24.05
N MET A 62 5.67 16.74 -22.91
CA MET A 62 5.59 15.74 -21.87
C MET A 62 4.92 14.44 -22.33
N VAL A 63 3.77 14.54 -22.98
CA VAL A 63 3.03 13.34 -23.44
C VAL A 63 3.82 12.59 -24.50
N ASN A 64 4.52 13.30 -25.39
CA ASN A 64 5.38 12.69 -26.39
C ASN A 64 6.63 12.06 -25.76
N ALA A 65 7.28 12.75 -24.82
CA ALA A 65 8.43 12.22 -24.09
C ALA A 65 8.04 11.00 -23.23
N ALA A 66 6.87 11.00 -22.58
CA ALA A 66 6.36 9.86 -21.81
C ALA A 66 6.04 8.64 -22.70
N ALA A 67 5.84 8.83 -23.99
CA ALA A 67 5.65 7.72 -24.94
C ALA A 67 6.98 7.07 -25.36
N GLU A 68 8.10 7.78 -25.25
CA GLU A 68 9.43 7.32 -25.64
C GLU A 68 10.28 6.87 -24.41
N ASP A 69 10.19 7.63 -23.31
CA ASP A 69 10.88 7.33 -22.04
C ASP A 69 9.96 7.67 -20.85
N ALA A 70 9.94 6.81 -19.83
CA ALA A 70 9.16 7.05 -18.61
C ALA A 70 9.62 8.32 -17.91
N LEU A 71 8.74 9.32 -17.83
CA LEU A 71 9.04 10.54 -17.11
C LEU A 71 9.03 10.30 -15.60
N LYS A 72 10.17 10.53 -14.96
CA LYS A 72 10.38 10.32 -13.54
C LYS A 72 10.09 11.56 -12.72
N ILE A 73 9.24 11.41 -11.74
CA ILE A 73 8.89 12.45 -10.77
C ILE A 73 9.36 11.99 -9.41
N ARG A 74 10.18 12.79 -8.74
CA ARG A 74 10.55 12.60 -7.34
C ARG A 74 9.89 13.67 -6.49
N ALA A 75 9.35 13.27 -5.34
CA ALA A 75 8.69 14.20 -4.44
C ALA A 75 9.16 14.02 -3.00
N LYS A 76 9.24 15.13 -2.27
CA LYS A 76 9.45 15.17 -0.83
C LYS A 76 8.53 16.20 -0.19
N ILE A 77 8.01 15.91 0.97
CA ILE A 77 7.30 16.86 1.82
C ILE A 77 8.29 17.39 2.83
N TRP A 78 8.49 18.69 2.81
CA TRP A 78 9.30 19.43 3.78
C TRP A 78 8.41 20.14 4.77
N ILE A 79 8.74 20.06 6.06
CA ILE A 79 8.10 20.81 7.14
C ILE A 79 9.12 21.50 8.02
N ASN A 80 8.74 22.64 8.61
CA ASN A 80 9.55 23.35 9.60
C ASN A 80 8.64 24.00 10.66
N TYR A 81 9.17 24.22 11.84
CA TYR A 81 8.45 24.75 13.02
C TYR A 81 7.22 23.91 13.43
N TRP A 82 7.18 22.63 13.06
CA TRP A 82 6.00 21.80 13.27
C TRP A 82 5.71 21.56 14.76
N ASN A 83 6.77 21.40 15.56
CA ASN A 83 6.70 21.17 17.01
C ASN A 83 7.14 22.40 17.83
N GLY A 84 7.09 23.61 17.26
CA GLY A 84 7.50 24.85 17.92
C GLY A 84 9.00 25.11 17.93
N TYR A 85 9.79 24.22 17.33
CA TYR A 85 11.25 24.35 17.18
C TYR A 85 11.63 24.55 15.73
N ASP A 86 12.75 25.24 15.49
CA ASP A 86 13.33 25.42 14.14
C ASP A 86 14.07 24.15 13.74
N VAL A 87 13.31 23.12 13.46
CA VAL A 87 13.81 21.83 12.98
C VAL A 87 13.13 21.50 11.66
N GLU A 88 13.96 21.21 10.68
CA GLU A 88 13.50 20.73 9.37
C GLU A 88 13.32 19.22 9.41
N GLU A 89 12.15 18.76 8.97
CA GLU A 89 11.86 17.36 8.81
C GLU A 89 11.36 17.10 7.39
N PHE A 90 11.61 15.89 6.90
CA PHE A 90 11.29 15.50 5.54
C PHE A 90 10.57 14.15 5.52
N LEU A 91 9.53 14.05 4.69
CA LEU A 91 9.01 12.78 4.20
C LEU A 91 9.49 12.59 2.76
N ASP A 92 10.33 11.58 2.52
CA ASP A 92 10.71 11.18 1.17
C ASP A 92 9.58 10.30 0.58
N CYS A 93 8.77 10.88 -0.28
CA CYS A 93 7.66 10.18 -0.94
C CYS A 93 8.14 9.16 -1.97
N GLY A 94 9.40 9.25 -2.43
CA GLY A 94 9.97 8.33 -3.39
C GLY A 94 9.98 8.86 -4.83
N GLU A 95 10.11 7.91 -5.75
CA GLU A 95 10.14 8.16 -7.20
C GLU A 95 8.87 7.56 -7.83
N PHE A 96 8.29 8.28 -8.77
CA PHE A 96 7.04 7.97 -9.45
C PHE A 96 7.22 8.10 -10.94
N GLU A 97 6.44 7.35 -11.71
CA GLU A 97 6.25 7.59 -13.13
C GLU A 97 4.94 8.32 -13.39
N LEU A 98 4.95 9.20 -14.38
CA LEU A 98 3.77 9.93 -14.81
C LEU A 98 2.70 8.94 -15.30
N ASP A 99 1.50 9.00 -14.68
CA ASP A 99 0.35 8.17 -15.06
C ASP A 99 -0.61 8.94 -15.98
N SER A 100 -0.98 10.16 -15.58
CA SER A 100 -1.89 10.98 -16.35
C SER A 100 -1.75 12.47 -16.03
N VAL A 101 -2.13 13.31 -17.02
CA VAL A 101 -2.28 14.75 -16.86
C VAL A 101 -3.66 15.14 -17.34
N SER A 102 -4.38 15.87 -16.52
CA SER A 102 -5.71 16.38 -16.84
C SER A 102 -5.80 17.89 -16.65
N LEU A 103 -6.50 18.56 -17.56
CA LEU A 103 -6.81 19.98 -17.46
C LEU A 103 -8.30 20.17 -17.23
N SER A 104 -8.63 21.16 -16.41
CA SER A 104 -10.02 21.54 -16.12
C SER A 104 -10.13 23.06 -15.98
N GLY A 105 -11.36 23.58 -16.15
CA GLY A 105 -11.61 25.01 -16.02
C GLY A 105 -13.06 25.39 -16.29
N PRO A 106 -13.48 26.66 -16.01
CA PRO A 106 -12.81 27.69 -15.24
C PRO A 106 -12.93 27.50 -13.70
N PRO A 107 -11.92 27.87 -12.88
CA PRO A 107 -10.61 28.38 -13.26
C PRO A 107 -9.73 27.29 -13.85
N ASN A 108 -8.79 27.68 -14.73
CA ASN A 108 -7.91 26.71 -15.36
C ASN A 108 -6.97 26.06 -14.35
N THR A 109 -6.98 24.75 -14.30
CA THR A 109 -6.12 23.94 -13.45
C THR A 109 -5.54 22.77 -14.24
N VAL A 110 -4.35 22.33 -13.87
CA VAL A 110 -3.72 21.10 -14.33
C VAL A 110 -3.54 20.16 -13.14
N THR A 111 -3.91 18.91 -13.34
CA THR A 111 -3.69 17.85 -12.34
C THR A 111 -2.77 16.80 -12.93
N ILE A 112 -1.64 16.60 -12.29
CA ILE A 112 -0.62 15.61 -12.62
C ILE A 112 -0.79 14.44 -11.67
N LYS A 113 -0.95 13.22 -12.19
CA LYS A 113 -0.98 11.99 -11.41
C LYS A 113 0.20 11.12 -11.79
N ALA A 114 0.82 10.54 -10.77
CA ALA A 114 1.96 9.66 -10.92
C ALA A 114 1.88 8.51 -9.90
N CYS A 115 2.42 7.35 -10.25
CA CYS A 115 2.43 6.16 -9.39
C CYS A 115 3.84 5.58 -9.24
N SER A 116 4.09 4.90 -8.11
CA SER A 116 5.39 4.31 -7.80
C SER A 116 5.69 3.03 -8.58
N LEU A 117 4.67 2.42 -9.20
CA LEU A 117 4.84 1.27 -10.07
C LEU A 117 4.96 1.74 -11.52
N PRO A 118 6.10 1.46 -12.18
CA PRO A 118 6.34 1.91 -13.54
C PRO A 118 5.24 1.48 -14.51
N PHE A 119 4.67 2.45 -15.22
CA PHE A 119 3.62 2.20 -16.22
C PHE A 119 4.22 1.68 -17.52
N THR A 120 5.41 2.16 -17.85
CA THR A 120 6.18 1.80 -19.05
C THR A 120 6.78 0.41 -18.95
N ASN A 121 6.95 -0.14 -17.74
CA ASN A 121 7.43 -1.50 -17.58
C ASN A 121 6.34 -2.52 -17.88
N GLN A 122 6.72 -3.54 -18.64
CA GLN A 122 5.85 -4.66 -19.04
C GLN A 122 5.24 -5.41 -17.84
N ILE A 123 5.76 -5.17 -16.63
CA ILE A 123 5.38 -5.85 -15.39
C ILE A 123 3.88 -5.80 -15.09
N ARG A 124 3.22 -4.67 -15.44
CA ARG A 124 1.80 -4.42 -15.11
C ARG A 124 0.86 -4.79 -16.24
N GLN A 125 1.25 -4.56 -17.48
CA GLN A 125 0.36 -4.65 -18.64
C GLN A 125 0.56 -5.91 -19.49
N THR A 126 1.82 -6.35 -19.65
CA THR A 126 2.11 -7.48 -20.53
C THR A 126 1.70 -8.79 -19.88
N LYS A 127 0.71 -9.44 -20.48
CA LYS A 127 0.29 -10.78 -20.07
C LYS A 127 1.27 -11.81 -20.62
N LYS A 128 1.83 -12.63 -19.75
CA LYS A 128 2.79 -13.66 -20.09
C LYS A 128 2.23 -15.04 -19.72
N SER A 129 2.77 -16.05 -20.40
CA SER A 129 2.58 -17.46 -20.03
C SER A 129 3.96 -18.08 -19.87
N LYS A 130 4.29 -18.53 -18.65
CA LYS A 130 5.56 -19.13 -18.30
C LYS A 130 5.34 -20.19 -17.22
N ALA A 131 5.97 -21.34 -17.36
CA ALA A 131 6.10 -22.32 -16.29
C ALA A 131 7.40 -22.04 -15.52
N TRP A 132 7.28 -22.04 -14.20
CA TRP A 132 8.39 -21.91 -13.27
C TRP A 132 8.56 -23.27 -12.60
N GLU A 133 9.73 -23.91 -12.75
CA GLU A 133 10.00 -25.24 -12.22
C GLU A 133 11.22 -25.18 -11.30
N ASN A 134 11.09 -25.72 -10.10
CA ASN A 134 12.12 -25.70 -9.05
C ASN A 134 12.58 -24.27 -8.67
N TYR A 135 11.64 -23.37 -8.44
CA TYR A 135 11.91 -21.98 -8.02
C TYR A 135 11.37 -21.68 -6.63
N SER A 136 12.12 -20.91 -5.84
CA SER A 136 11.58 -20.24 -4.66
C SER A 136 10.88 -18.94 -5.05
N LEU A 137 10.00 -18.42 -4.17
CA LEU A 137 9.33 -17.15 -4.40
C LEU A 137 10.33 -15.99 -4.53
N SER A 138 11.39 -15.99 -3.73
CA SER A 138 12.47 -14.99 -3.80
C SER A 138 13.21 -15.03 -5.15
N ALA A 139 13.46 -16.22 -5.70
CA ALA A 139 14.09 -16.36 -7.00
C ALA A 139 13.17 -15.88 -8.14
N ILE A 140 11.86 -16.17 -8.06
CA ILE A 140 10.87 -15.65 -9.02
C ILE A 140 10.82 -14.12 -8.95
N LEU A 141 10.80 -13.54 -7.73
CA LEU A 141 10.83 -12.09 -7.52
C LEU A 141 12.07 -11.46 -8.16
N ALA A 142 13.26 -12.04 -7.92
CA ALA A 142 14.52 -11.53 -8.44
C ALA A 142 14.55 -11.52 -9.97
N GLU A 143 14.08 -12.60 -10.61
CA GLU A 143 14.05 -12.69 -12.07
C GLU A 143 13.05 -11.71 -12.68
N ILE A 144 11.85 -11.59 -12.11
CA ILE A 144 10.82 -10.65 -12.58
C ILE A 144 11.28 -9.20 -12.38
N ALA A 145 11.84 -8.86 -11.22
CA ALA A 145 12.36 -7.52 -10.97
C ALA A 145 13.49 -7.16 -11.93
N GLY A 146 14.47 -8.05 -12.11
CA GLY A 146 15.58 -7.86 -13.05
C GLY A 146 15.12 -7.68 -14.50
N ALA A 147 14.14 -8.48 -14.96
CA ALA A 147 13.58 -8.35 -16.31
C ALA A 147 12.84 -7.03 -16.55
N ASN A 148 12.41 -6.35 -15.48
CA ASN A 148 11.71 -5.07 -15.54
C ASN A 148 12.58 -3.89 -15.08
N GLY A 149 13.91 -4.07 -14.90
CA GLY A 149 14.82 -3.01 -14.49
C GLY A 149 14.59 -2.49 -13.07
N MET A 150 13.90 -3.25 -12.22
CA MET A 150 13.60 -2.89 -10.84
C MET A 150 14.54 -3.58 -9.85
N GLY A 151 14.80 -2.93 -8.72
CA GLY A 151 15.39 -3.61 -7.56
C GLY A 151 14.38 -4.53 -6.88
N TYR A 152 14.85 -5.39 -5.98
CA TYR A 152 13.98 -6.22 -5.15
C TYR A 152 14.50 -6.31 -3.72
N PHE A 153 13.59 -6.60 -2.79
CA PHE A 153 13.90 -6.90 -1.40
C PHE A 153 12.90 -7.95 -0.88
N PHE A 154 13.43 -9.01 -0.28
CA PHE A 154 12.65 -10.10 0.30
C PHE A 154 12.85 -10.10 1.80
N ASP A 155 11.86 -9.59 2.55
CA ASP A 155 11.92 -9.28 3.99
C ASP A 155 11.07 -10.28 4.79
N THR A 156 11.37 -11.55 4.66
CA THR A 156 10.72 -12.61 5.43
C THR A 156 11.56 -13.88 5.39
N PRO A 157 11.62 -14.67 6.49
CA PRO A 157 12.23 -15.99 6.46
C PRO A 157 11.38 -17.04 5.74
N ASN A 158 10.10 -16.75 5.49
CA ASN A 158 9.19 -17.67 4.79
C ASN A 158 9.35 -17.51 3.28
N ASP A 159 10.16 -18.38 2.64
CA ASP A 159 10.40 -18.41 1.19
C ASP A 159 9.83 -19.70 0.60
N PRO A 160 8.56 -19.70 0.15
CA PRO A 160 7.93 -20.88 -0.43
C PRO A 160 8.69 -21.38 -1.67
N PHE A 161 8.90 -22.70 -1.73
CA PHE A 161 9.49 -23.38 -2.88
C PHE A 161 8.40 -24.04 -3.70
N TYR A 162 8.50 -23.90 -5.02
CA TYR A 162 7.54 -24.46 -5.98
C TYR A 162 8.24 -25.44 -6.89
N ASP A 163 7.83 -26.70 -6.86
CA ASP A 163 8.26 -27.70 -7.86
C ASP A 163 7.83 -27.27 -9.26
N ARG A 164 6.60 -26.77 -9.37
CA ARG A 164 6.07 -26.18 -10.60
C ARG A 164 4.92 -25.23 -10.28
N VAL A 165 5.00 -24.01 -10.80
CA VAL A 165 3.92 -23.03 -10.76
C VAL A 165 3.79 -22.30 -12.10
N GLU A 166 2.55 -22.04 -12.53
CA GLU A 166 2.29 -21.49 -13.86
C GLU A 166 1.75 -20.06 -13.77
N GLN A 167 2.39 -19.18 -14.52
CA GLN A 167 1.86 -17.88 -14.91
C GLN A 167 1.09 -18.07 -16.22
N SER A 168 -0.23 -17.98 -16.19
CA SER A 168 -1.08 -18.23 -17.35
C SER A 168 -1.85 -16.98 -17.74
N LYS A 169 -1.41 -16.33 -18.83
CA LYS A 169 -2.04 -15.12 -19.41
C LYS A 169 -2.34 -13.98 -18.40
N ILE A 170 -1.46 -13.83 -17.42
CA ILE A 170 -1.52 -12.75 -16.41
C ILE A 170 -0.21 -11.95 -16.42
N SER A 171 -0.26 -10.70 -15.91
CA SER A 171 0.93 -9.86 -15.80
C SER A 171 1.85 -10.36 -14.69
N ASP A 172 3.13 -9.98 -14.76
CA ASP A 172 4.14 -10.37 -13.77
C ASP A 172 3.74 -9.95 -12.35
N ILE A 173 3.20 -8.73 -12.20
CA ILE A 173 2.79 -8.24 -10.88
C ILE A 173 1.56 -8.99 -10.34
N ALA A 174 0.57 -9.31 -11.19
CA ALA A 174 -0.59 -10.09 -10.78
C ALA A 174 -0.20 -11.52 -10.40
N PHE A 175 0.82 -12.07 -11.06
CA PHE A 175 1.38 -13.38 -10.73
C PHE A 175 2.06 -13.36 -9.35
N LEU A 176 2.94 -12.38 -9.10
CA LEU A 176 3.59 -12.22 -7.80
C LEU A 176 2.58 -11.98 -6.68
N GLN A 177 1.56 -11.14 -6.91
CA GLN A 177 0.48 -10.92 -5.94
C GLN A 177 -0.23 -12.22 -5.57
N ARG A 178 -0.57 -13.05 -6.58
CA ARG A 178 -1.20 -14.35 -6.35
C ARG A 178 -0.34 -15.26 -5.49
N LEU A 179 0.97 -15.34 -5.78
CA LEU A 179 1.90 -16.16 -5.01
C LEU A 179 2.04 -15.65 -3.57
N CYS A 180 2.15 -14.32 -3.39
CA CYS A 180 2.20 -13.71 -2.07
C CYS A 180 0.94 -13.98 -1.26
N ILE A 181 -0.26 -13.81 -1.85
CA ILE A 181 -1.54 -14.10 -1.19
C ILE A 181 -1.58 -15.56 -0.70
N ASN A 182 -1.20 -16.52 -1.56
CA ASN A 182 -1.19 -17.94 -1.19
C ASN A 182 -0.19 -18.26 -0.06
N ALA A 183 0.94 -17.53 -0.02
CA ALA A 183 1.96 -17.67 1.01
C ALA A 183 1.64 -16.84 2.28
N GLY A 184 0.59 -16.03 2.27
CA GLY A 184 0.25 -15.10 3.35
C GLY A 184 1.23 -13.94 3.48
N LEU A 185 1.89 -13.58 2.38
CA LEU A 185 2.85 -12.49 2.27
C LEU A 185 2.22 -11.30 1.55
N ASN A 186 2.83 -10.13 1.70
CA ASN A 186 2.46 -8.92 0.98
C ASN A 186 3.54 -8.53 -0.02
N ILE A 187 3.13 -7.85 -1.09
CA ILE A 187 4.04 -7.25 -2.06
C ILE A 187 3.73 -5.76 -2.22
N LYS A 188 4.78 -4.94 -2.25
CA LYS A 188 4.70 -3.50 -2.47
C LYS A 188 5.77 -3.07 -3.48
N ALA A 189 5.41 -2.14 -4.37
CA ALA A 189 6.36 -1.43 -5.22
C ALA A 189 6.62 -0.04 -4.64
N THR A 190 7.85 0.23 -4.25
CA THR A 190 8.26 1.52 -3.69
C THR A 190 9.70 1.84 -4.04
N LYS A 191 10.00 3.11 -4.32
CA LYS A 191 11.38 3.61 -4.63
C LYS A 191 12.11 2.76 -5.69
N GLY A 192 11.40 2.36 -6.75
CA GLY A 192 11.98 1.56 -7.84
C GLY A 192 12.29 0.11 -7.47
N LYS A 193 11.73 -0.41 -6.39
CA LYS A 193 11.94 -1.78 -5.91
C LYS A 193 10.62 -2.50 -5.68
N LEU A 194 10.63 -3.82 -5.89
CA LEU A 194 9.60 -4.72 -5.42
C LEU A 194 10.01 -5.27 -4.05
N VAL A 195 9.13 -5.14 -3.07
CA VAL A 195 9.36 -5.59 -1.70
C VAL A 195 8.32 -6.64 -1.35
N ILE A 196 8.76 -7.86 -0.96
CA ILE A 196 7.89 -8.90 -0.39
C ILE A 196 8.21 -9.01 1.10
N TYR A 197 7.18 -9.01 1.94
CA TYR A 197 7.32 -9.04 3.39
C TYR A 197 6.13 -9.73 4.07
N ASP A 198 6.35 -10.20 5.31
CA ASP A 198 5.25 -10.70 6.15
C ASP A 198 4.64 -9.56 6.97
N GLN A 199 3.35 -9.34 6.84
CA GLN A 199 2.63 -8.33 7.61
C GLN A 199 2.68 -8.59 9.12
N SER A 200 2.76 -9.85 9.55
CA SER A 200 2.81 -10.21 10.96
C SER A 200 4.04 -9.62 11.68
N ASP A 201 5.18 -9.54 10.98
CA ASP A 201 6.41 -8.95 11.54
C ASP A 201 6.25 -7.44 11.74
N TYR A 202 5.58 -6.76 10.83
CA TYR A 202 5.28 -5.33 10.95
C TYR A 202 4.27 -5.03 12.07
N GLU A 203 3.31 -5.92 12.28
CA GLU A 203 2.33 -5.79 13.37
C GLU A 203 2.95 -5.88 14.77
N GLN A 204 4.09 -6.55 14.89
CA GLN A 204 4.83 -6.68 16.16
C GLN A 204 5.70 -5.45 16.46
N ARG A 205 5.99 -4.61 15.47
CA ARG A 205 6.82 -3.41 15.64
C ARG A 205 6.21 -2.43 16.64
N PRO A 206 7.03 -1.55 17.25
CA PRO A 206 6.56 -0.53 18.18
C PRO A 206 5.47 0.35 17.56
N VAL A 207 4.56 0.81 18.41
CA VAL A 207 3.53 1.77 18.03
C VAL A 207 4.16 3.13 17.75
N VAL A 208 3.81 3.72 16.62
CA VAL A 208 4.25 5.06 16.20
C VAL A 208 3.13 6.08 16.38
N ILE A 209 1.87 5.67 16.17
CA ILE A 209 0.70 6.55 16.20
C ILE A 209 -0.12 6.22 17.44
N GLU A 210 -0.25 7.18 18.36
CA GLU A 210 -1.16 7.06 19.51
C GLU A 210 -2.40 7.94 19.29
N ALA A 211 -3.51 7.33 18.89
CA ALA A 211 -4.79 8.00 18.69
C ALA A 211 -5.60 7.94 20.00
N ASP A 212 -5.49 8.98 20.84
CA ASP A 212 -6.30 9.14 22.04
C ASP A 212 -7.49 10.08 21.73
N TYR A 213 -8.69 9.71 22.21
CA TYR A 213 -9.90 10.53 22.04
C TYR A 213 -9.76 11.97 22.59
N ARG A 214 -8.88 12.16 23.56
CA ARG A 214 -8.60 13.48 24.18
C ARG A 214 -7.56 14.29 23.43
N ASP A 215 -6.89 13.71 22.47
CA ASP A 215 -5.87 14.40 21.69
C ASP A 215 -6.53 15.23 20.57
N THR A 216 -6.48 16.55 20.75
CA THR A 216 -7.08 17.52 19.81
C THR A 216 -6.30 17.69 18.51
N SER A 217 -5.11 17.08 18.38
CA SER A 217 -4.34 17.09 17.13
C SER A 217 -4.99 16.21 16.05
N PHE A 218 -5.84 15.24 16.46
CA PHE A 218 -6.70 14.48 15.57
C PHE A 218 -8.00 15.23 15.30
N THR A 219 -8.07 15.86 14.14
CA THR A 219 -9.17 16.77 13.76
C THR A 219 -10.43 16.05 13.30
N LYS A 220 -10.29 14.82 12.77
CA LYS A 220 -11.39 13.96 12.30
C LYS A 220 -11.09 12.50 12.57
N TRP A 221 -12.14 11.73 12.83
CA TRP A 221 -12.03 10.29 12.96
C TRP A 221 -13.24 9.58 12.36
N LYS A 222 -13.04 8.35 11.90
CA LYS A 222 -14.09 7.45 11.44
C LYS A 222 -13.72 6.03 11.84
N LEU A 223 -14.67 5.33 12.45
CA LEU A 223 -14.51 3.98 12.96
C LEU A 223 -15.55 3.09 12.30
N ASN A 224 -15.12 1.97 11.73
CA ASN A 224 -16.02 1.06 11.04
C ASN A 224 -15.83 -0.36 11.56
N THR A 225 -16.93 -1.11 11.62
CA THR A 225 -16.92 -2.56 11.73
C THR A 225 -17.74 -3.14 10.59
N LYS A 226 -17.24 -4.21 10.00
CA LYS A 226 -17.89 -4.92 8.91
C LYS A 226 -18.00 -6.39 9.31
N THR A 227 -19.18 -6.97 9.17
CA THR A 227 -19.44 -8.37 9.54
C THR A 227 -19.69 -9.25 8.33
N ALA A 228 -20.28 -8.71 7.27
CA ALA A 228 -20.49 -9.44 6.03
C ALA A 228 -19.16 -9.66 5.30
N ASP A 229 -18.88 -10.90 4.89
CA ASP A 229 -17.68 -11.33 4.13
C ASP A 229 -16.32 -11.02 4.77
N THR A 230 -16.30 -10.63 6.04
CA THR A 230 -15.08 -10.27 6.77
C THR A 230 -15.03 -10.86 8.18
N LYS A 231 -15.94 -11.77 8.50
CA LYS A 231 -15.97 -12.48 9.79
C LYS A 231 -16.27 -13.96 9.57
N TYR A 232 -15.31 -14.65 8.96
CA TYR A 232 -15.36 -16.12 8.89
C TYR A 232 -14.91 -16.70 10.22
N ALA A 233 -15.66 -17.68 10.72
CA ALA A 233 -15.32 -18.40 11.95
C ALA A 233 -14.27 -19.49 11.70
N SER A 234 -14.21 -20.00 10.45
CA SER A 234 -13.26 -21.03 10.05
C SER A 234 -12.90 -20.92 8.57
N CYS A 235 -11.78 -21.54 8.21
CA CYS A 235 -11.36 -21.73 6.81
C CYS A 235 -10.95 -23.18 6.60
N ARG A 236 -11.58 -23.84 5.64
CA ARG A 236 -11.26 -25.21 5.24
C ARG A 236 -10.53 -25.20 3.90
N VAL A 237 -9.36 -25.81 3.87
CA VAL A 237 -8.61 -26.10 2.64
C VAL A 237 -8.73 -27.58 2.36
N SER A 238 -9.10 -27.94 1.13
CA SER A 238 -9.17 -29.34 0.71
C SER A 238 -8.62 -29.54 -0.69
N TYR A 239 -7.94 -30.65 -0.88
CA TYR A 239 -7.38 -31.10 -2.16
C TYR A 239 -7.46 -32.61 -2.27
N VAL A 240 -7.93 -33.08 -3.41
CA VAL A 240 -7.91 -34.52 -3.75
C VAL A 240 -6.82 -34.74 -4.79
N GLU A 241 -5.83 -35.55 -4.46
CA GLU A 241 -4.73 -35.86 -5.38
C GLU A 241 -5.25 -36.80 -6.50
N PRO A 242 -5.19 -36.36 -7.77
CA PRO A 242 -5.78 -37.11 -8.87
C PRO A 242 -5.14 -38.50 -9.11
N ALA A 243 -3.85 -38.65 -8.76
CA ALA A 243 -3.10 -39.88 -8.98
C ALA A 243 -3.42 -40.99 -7.96
N THR A 244 -3.67 -40.61 -6.70
CA THR A 244 -3.84 -41.55 -5.59
C THR A 244 -5.29 -41.57 -5.03
N GLY A 245 -6.08 -40.54 -5.33
CA GLY A 245 -7.38 -40.31 -4.73
C GLY A 245 -7.33 -39.89 -3.25
N ALA A 246 -6.13 -39.64 -2.70
CA ALA A 246 -5.96 -39.21 -1.32
C ALA A 246 -6.50 -37.78 -1.14
N CYS A 247 -7.27 -37.58 -0.06
CA CYS A 247 -7.78 -36.29 0.33
C CYS A 247 -6.86 -35.67 1.38
N ILE A 248 -6.32 -34.49 1.07
CA ILE A 248 -5.56 -33.64 2.00
C ILE A 248 -6.48 -32.52 2.41
N GLU A 249 -6.80 -32.40 3.69
CA GLU A 249 -7.64 -31.32 4.19
C GLU A 249 -7.20 -30.83 5.56
N TYR A 250 -7.49 -29.56 5.83
CA TYR A 250 -7.34 -28.94 7.14
C TYR A 250 -8.34 -27.81 7.31
N THR A 251 -8.88 -27.67 8.53
CA THR A 251 -9.76 -26.55 8.90
C THR A 251 -9.10 -25.73 10.01
N ALA A 252 -8.82 -24.45 9.72
CA ALA A 252 -8.40 -23.47 10.71
C ALA A 252 -9.62 -22.78 11.31
N TYR A 253 -9.55 -22.45 12.60
CA TYR A 253 -10.60 -21.76 13.34
C TYR A 253 -10.08 -20.46 13.91
N THR A 254 -10.98 -19.46 14.08
CA THR A 254 -10.65 -18.25 14.84
C THR A 254 -10.52 -18.55 16.32
N GLU A 255 -9.79 -17.69 17.07
CA GLU A 255 -9.63 -17.86 18.51
C GLU A 255 -10.95 -17.75 19.28
N ASP A 256 -11.90 -16.96 18.76
CA ASP A 256 -13.24 -16.77 19.31
C ASP A 256 -14.29 -17.73 18.69
N TYR A 257 -13.84 -18.86 18.10
CA TYR A 257 -14.73 -19.85 17.52
C TYR A 257 -15.64 -20.49 18.59
N ASP A 258 -16.93 -20.46 18.34
CA ASP A 258 -17.96 -21.09 19.17
C ASP A 258 -18.78 -22.04 18.29
N GLU A 259 -18.70 -23.33 18.58
CA GLU A 259 -19.39 -24.39 17.80
C GLU A 259 -20.91 -24.21 17.77
N ASP A 260 -21.48 -23.68 18.86
CA ASP A 260 -22.93 -23.49 19.03
C ASP A 260 -23.42 -22.15 18.40
N ALA A 261 -22.53 -21.32 17.90
CA ALA A 261 -22.90 -20.04 17.29
C ALA A 261 -23.66 -20.24 15.97
N LYS A 262 -24.85 -19.66 15.88
CA LYS A 262 -25.73 -19.73 14.69
C LYS A 262 -25.19 -19.03 13.45
N THR A 263 -24.09 -18.28 13.58
CA THR A 263 -23.52 -17.41 12.53
C THR A 263 -22.11 -17.82 12.11
N ASN A 264 -21.73 -19.08 12.34
CA ASN A 264 -20.44 -19.60 11.90
C ASN A 264 -20.40 -19.68 10.37
N GLN A 265 -19.68 -18.73 9.75
CA GLN A 265 -19.36 -18.79 8.33
C GLN A 265 -18.04 -19.50 8.11
N GLN A 266 -18.02 -20.49 7.23
CA GLN A 266 -16.82 -21.20 6.83
C GLN A 266 -16.39 -20.74 5.44
N LEU A 267 -15.11 -20.37 5.31
CA LEU A 267 -14.46 -20.13 4.03
C LEU A 267 -13.96 -21.48 3.48
N GLU A 268 -14.37 -21.85 2.28
CA GLU A 268 -13.91 -23.07 1.63
C GLU A 268 -12.95 -22.75 0.48
N LEU A 269 -11.81 -23.40 0.48
CA LEU A 269 -10.76 -23.25 -0.54
C LEU A 269 -10.41 -24.62 -1.11
N TYR A 270 -10.53 -24.73 -2.42
CA TYR A 270 -10.10 -25.90 -3.18
C TYR A 270 -8.80 -25.57 -3.89
N ALA A 271 -7.66 -25.92 -3.27
CA ALA A 271 -6.34 -25.58 -3.77
C ALA A 271 -5.40 -26.77 -3.70
N LYS A 272 -4.53 -26.91 -4.71
CA LYS A 272 -3.50 -27.94 -4.71
C LYS A 272 -2.53 -27.72 -3.54
N VAL A 273 -2.43 -28.71 -2.66
CA VAL A 273 -1.50 -28.75 -1.54
C VAL A 273 -0.82 -30.12 -1.49
N GLY A 274 0.45 -30.15 -1.13
CA GLY A 274 1.24 -31.38 -1.07
C GLY A 274 1.23 -32.06 0.30
N SER A 275 0.74 -31.38 1.36
CA SER A 275 0.70 -31.90 2.72
C SER A 275 -0.35 -31.23 3.58
N VAL A 276 -0.74 -31.90 4.69
CA VAL A 276 -1.64 -31.31 5.71
C VAL A 276 -1.02 -30.06 6.36
N ALA A 277 0.31 -30.02 6.49
CA ALA A 277 1.01 -28.85 7.03
C ALA A 277 0.87 -27.64 6.10
N GLU A 278 0.97 -27.84 4.78
CA GLU A 278 0.74 -26.78 3.80
C GLU A 278 -0.73 -26.33 3.79
N ALA A 279 -1.67 -27.29 3.84
CA ALA A 279 -3.11 -26.99 3.96
C ALA A 279 -3.41 -26.17 5.22
N LYS A 280 -2.78 -26.47 6.36
CA LYS A 280 -2.89 -25.73 7.62
C LYS A 280 -2.42 -24.28 7.42
N THR A 281 -1.19 -24.09 6.93
CA THR A 281 -0.64 -22.75 6.70
C THR A 281 -1.52 -21.93 5.76
N MET A 282 -2.00 -22.53 4.67
CA MET A 282 -2.89 -21.88 3.72
C MET A 282 -4.22 -21.50 4.37
N ALA A 283 -4.85 -22.39 5.15
CA ALA A 283 -6.11 -22.13 5.83
C ALA A 283 -6.00 -20.97 6.83
N GLU A 284 -4.97 -20.98 7.67
CA GLU A 284 -4.71 -19.92 8.65
C GLU A 284 -4.47 -18.57 7.96
N LYS A 285 -3.63 -18.52 6.93
CA LYS A 285 -3.31 -17.31 6.20
C LYS A 285 -4.52 -16.73 5.45
N HIS A 286 -5.34 -17.56 4.82
CA HIS A 286 -6.56 -17.11 4.15
C HIS A 286 -7.63 -16.65 5.15
N LEU A 287 -7.82 -17.34 6.27
CA LEU A 287 -8.71 -16.90 7.33
C LEU A 287 -8.33 -15.50 7.84
N ARG A 288 -7.04 -15.29 8.10
CA ARG A 288 -6.51 -13.98 8.48
C ARG A 288 -6.73 -12.92 7.40
N LEU A 289 -6.45 -13.25 6.13
CA LEU A 289 -6.59 -12.32 5.01
C LEU A 289 -8.03 -11.79 4.89
N HIS A 290 -9.03 -12.67 5.03
CA HIS A 290 -10.44 -12.29 4.95
C HIS A 290 -10.92 -11.52 6.18
N ASN A 291 -10.46 -11.87 7.38
CA ASN A 291 -10.91 -11.26 8.63
C ASN A 291 -10.17 -9.97 9.01
N LYS A 292 -9.00 -9.70 8.42
CA LYS A 292 -8.14 -8.57 8.80
C LYS A 292 -8.81 -7.19 8.69
N PHE A 293 -9.83 -7.04 7.86
CA PHE A 293 -10.56 -5.78 7.67
C PHE A 293 -11.90 -5.70 8.41
N SER A 294 -12.18 -6.63 9.33
CA SER A 294 -13.43 -6.61 10.11
C SER A 294 -13.60 -5.35 10.96
N LYS A 295 -12.48 -4.78 11.44
CA LYS A 295 -12.46 -3.50 12.16
C LYS A 295 -11.42 -2.57 11.54
N THR A 296 -11.89 -1.39 11.11
CA THR A 296 -11.03 -0.37 10.52
C THR A 296 -11.23 0.98 11.19
N VAL A 297 -10.16 1.75 11.24
CA VAL A 297 -10.14 3.10 11.82
C VAL A 297 -9.54 4.06 10.80
N GLN A 298 -9.99 5.31 10.83
CA GLN A 298 -9.41 6.39 10.05
C GLN A 298 -9.30 7.62 10.94
N PHE A 299 -8.12 8.22 10.97
CA PHE A 299 -7.82 9.42 11.74
C PHE A 299 -7.16 10.46 10.84
N THR A 300 -7.60 11.71 10.95
CA THR A 300 -6.94 12.85 10.30
C THR A 300 -6.24 13.68 11.36
N HIS A 301 -4.92 13.79 11.21
CA HIS A 301 -4.04 14.56 12.08
C HIS A 301 -3.53 15.81 11.36
N THR A 302 -3.17 16.85 12.13
CA THR A 302 -2.36 17.94 11.59
C THR A 302 -1.02 17.39 11.13
N GLY A 303 -0.69 17.43 9.88
CA GLY A 303 0.41 16.74 9.18
C GLY A 303 1.54 16.17 10.04
N HIS A 304 1.96 14.96 9.73
CA HIS A 304 3.04 14.28 10.44
C HIS A 304 3.85 13.39 9.48
N VAL A 305 5.15 13.66 9.36
CA VAL A 305 6.02 12.99 8.37
C VAL A 305 6.33 11.53 8.70
N TRP A 306 6.16 11.11 9.95
CA TRP A 306 6.39 9.72 10.41
C TRP A 306 5.15 8.83 10.35
N TYR A 307 3.99 9.38 9.99
CA TYR A 307 2.76 8.60 9.86
C TYR A 307 2.68 8.02 8.44
N VAL A 308 3.28 6.86 8.27
CA VAL A 308 3.40 6.13 6.99
C VAL A 308 2.69 4.78 7.07
N ALA A 309 2.47 4.15 5.92
CA ALA A 309 1.91 2.80 5.87
C ALA A 309 2.84 1.78 6.56
N GLY A 310 2.27 0.74 7.16
CA GLY A 310 3.01 -0.31 7.88
C GLY A 310 3.39 0.04 9.33
N VAL A 311 3.09 1.25 9.83
CA VAL A 311 3.37 1.59 11.23
C VAL A 311 2.22 1.18 12.16
N GLY A 312 2.58 0.85 13.43
CA GLY A 312 1.60 0.52 14.46
C GLY A 312 0.80 1.72 14.94
N ILE A 313 -0.50 1.56 15.11
CA ILE A 313 -1.44 2.53 15.69
C ILE A 313 -2.00 1.97 16.98
N ARG A 314 -2.01 2.76 18.06
CA ARG A 314 -2.72 2.45 19.30
C ARG A 314 -3.91 3.38 19.44
N VAL A 315 -5.10 2.79 19.55
CA VAL A 315 -6.37 3.54 19.71
C VAL A 315 -6.82 3.45 21.16
N LYS A 316 -7.07 4.63 21.79
CA LYS A 316 -7.46 4.77 23.18
C LYS A 316 -8.66 5.70 23.32
N GLY A 317 -9.57 5.39 24.25
CA GLY A 317 -10.72 6.24 24.56
C GLY A 317 -11.91 6.11 23.61
N TYR A 318 -11.87 5.18 22.65
CA TYR A 318 -12.92 4.91 21.66
C TYR A 318 -13.74 3.63 21.95
N GLY A 319 -13.74 3.17 23.20
CA GLY A 319 -14.55 2.03 23.66
C GLY A 319 -14.23 0.73 22.90
N PHE A 320 -15.21 0.17 22.20
CA PHE A 320 -15.11 -1.08 21.44
C PHE A 320 -13.95 -1.12 20.41
N TRP A 321 -13.53 0.06 19.91
CA TRP A 321 -12.41 0.16 18.96
C TRP A 321 -11.04 0.34 19.61
N ASN A 322 -10.94 0.37 20.95
CA ASN A 322 -9.66 0.41 21.62
C ASN A 322 -8.82 -0.80 21.23
N GLY A 323 -7.51 -0.60 21.06
CA GLY A 323 -6.60 -1.70 20.75
C GLY A 323 -5.46 -1.31 19.80
N ARG A 324 -4.78 -2.32 19.29
CA ARG A 324 -3.68 -2.16 18.34
C ARG A 324 -4.19 -2.34 16.91
N TYR A 325 -3.71 -1.45 16.05
CA TYR A 325 -3.98 -1.44 14.62
C TYR A 325 -2.68 -1.27 13.86
N ILE A 326 -2.66 -1.65 12.60
CA ILE A 326 -1.59 -1.34 11.67
C ILE A 326 -2.09 -0.36 10.62
N CYS A 327 -1.27 0.64 10.27
CA CYS A 327 -1.59 1.61 9.24
C CYS A 327 -1.55 0.94 7.87
N THR A 328 -2.68 0.86 7.18
CA THR A 328 -2.76 0.29 5.82
C THR A 328 -2.61 1.35 4.74
N GLN A 329 -2.89 2.61 5.08
CA GLN A 329 -2.76 3.73 4.16
C GLN A 329 -2.49 5.01 4.94
N ALA A 330 -1.50 5.77 4.50
CA ALA A 330 -1.25 7.12 4.97
C ALA A 330 -1.37 8.10 3.81
N LYS A 331 -2.33 9.02 3.91
CA LYS A 331 -2.58 10.06 2.91
C LYS A 331 -2.11 11.41 3.43
N HIS A 332 -1.08 11.96 2.80
CA HIS A 332 -0.50 13.26 3.11
C HIS A 332 -1.03 14.31 2.12
N THR A 333 -1.64 15.35 2.61
CA THR A 333 -2.21 16.41 1.78
C THR A 333 -1.66 17.77 2.19
N ILE A 334 -1.08 18.49 1.25
CA ILE A 334 -0.65 19.88 1.38
C ILE A 334 -1.53 20.73 0.48
N ASN A 335 -2.13 21.79 1.03
CA ASN A 335 -2.94 22.76 0.29
C ASN A 335 -2.87 24.14 0.99
N GLU A 336 -3.70 25.08 0.57
CA GLU A 336 -3.82 26.41 1.19
C GLU A 336 -4.15 26.39 2.69
N ASN A 337 -4.84 25.36 3.18
CA ASN A 337 -5.18 25.17 4.59
C ASN A 337 -4.04 24.51 5.41
N GLY A 338 -2.92 24.24 4.79
CA GLY A 338 -1.72 23.65 5.39
C GLY A 338 -1.53 22.16 5.07
N TYR A 339 -0.82 21.48 5.96
CA TYR A 339 -0.47 20.08 5.79
C TYR A 339 -1.28 19.20 6.75
N THR A 340 -1.89 18.15 6.22
CA THR A 340 -2.65 17.16 6.99
C THR A 340 -2.23 15.74 6.61
N THR A 341 -2.30 14.83 7.58
CA THR A 341 -2.08 13.40 7.36
C THR A 341 -3.32 12.62 7.79
N THR A 342 -3.91 11.87 6.86
CA THR A 342 -5.01 10.95 7.15
C THR A 342 -4.49 9.53 7.12
N VAL A 343 -4.57 8.83 8.25
CA VAL A 343 -4.15 7.44 8.39
C VAL A 343 -5.38 6.53 8.44
N THR A 344 -5.34 5.45 7.68
CA THR A 344 -6.33 4.37 7.73
C THR A 344 -5.66 3.14 8.29
N GLY A 345 -6.25 2.53 9.29
CA GLY A 345 -5.70 1.34 9.95
C GLY A 345 -6.72 0.21 10.02
N ARG A 346 -6.22 -1.01 9.99
CA ARG A 346 -6.98 -2.23 10.31
C ARG A 346 -6.55 -2.79 11.67
N ARG A 347 -7.46 -3.47 12.35
CA ARG A 347 -7.12 -4.10 13.63
C ARG A 347 -6.10 -5.23 13.43
N ILE A 348 -5.14 -5.31 14.32
CA ILE A 348 -4.24 -6.47 14.40
C ILE A 348 -5.05 -7.63 14.98
N LEU A 349 -5.04 -8.75 14.26
CA LEU A 349 -5.69 -9.98 14.70
C LEU A 349 -4.71 -10.75 15.58
N GLU A 350 -5.20 -11.22 16.74
CA GLU A 350 -4.46 -12.07 17.66
C GLU A 350 -4.88 -13.53 17.40
N GLY A 351 -3.97 -14.49 17.54
CA GLY A 351 -4.29 -15.91 17.58
C GLY A 351 -4.21 -16.72 16.27
N TYR A 352 -3.85 -16.10 15.12
CA TYR A 352 -3.58 -16.84 13.85
C TYR A 352 -2.81 -16.05 12.81
#